data_9b3735dea53898933574a7f09f950d3d
#
_entry.id   9b3735dea53898933574a7f09f950d3d
#
_cell.length_a   1.000
_cell.length_b   1.000
_cell.length_c   1.000
_cell.angle_alpha   90.00
_cell.angle_beta   90.00
_cell.angle_gamma   90.00
#
_symmetry.space_group_name_H-M   'P 1'
#
loop_
_entity.id
_entity.type
_entity.pdbx_description
1 polymer ?
#
loop_
_entity_poly.entity_id
_entity_poly.type
_entity_poly.pdbx_seq_one_letter_code
_entity_poly.pdbx_strand_id
1 'polypeptide(L)'
;MCLANGTNMGISMILNEFKSYQKRTFTYQIVSNRIKSYHFLEFYLNFAIYNEGKMKNDIYNFTLKLDWKLIGLLSNIDRFDANWSAIERKEGSSLKELKNIATIESVGASNRIEGNKMSDVEVDALIKNLDISKLSDRDSQEVVGYFEVLDIISESYYDIISTESQIKDLHNRLMRYSDKDVWHKGNYKLHNNMVEASFPDGSRHIIFQTTEAGYPTEDAMRNLFEWYNTEKEVHSIIKIAAFVYEFLSIHPFQDGNGRLSRLMSTLLLLKNGYNWIQYVSFEHEIERRKSEYYQTLRSCQAMRPGEDITQWVEFFLNCLKNVQALLMNKLDRSGIEMQLSARENTIYKLIHNRPNIQSGEIAAKLAIPLPTVKRILADLLEKELIIKTGSGRGISYQIK
;
A
#
# COMPACT_ATOMS: atom_id res chain seq x y z
N MET A 1 -38.16 30.24 21.61
CA MET A 1 -37.06 30.73 22.48
C MET A 1 -36.71 29.62 23.48
N CYS A 2 -36.07 28.54 23.02
CA CYS A 2 -35.54 27.44 23.87
C CYS A 2 -34.91 26.37 22.94
N LEU A 3 -33.71 26.59 22.39
CA LEU A 3 -32.88 25.55 21.74
C LEU A 3 -31.36 25.93 21.62
N ALA A 4 -30.92 26.97 22.36
CA ALA A 4 -29.55 27.45 22.27
C ALA A 4 -28.63 27.04 23.44
N ASN A 5 -29.11 26.34 24.47
CA ASN A 5 -28.34 26.10 25.70
C ASN A 5 -27.72 24.70 25.85
N GLY A 6 -27.97 23.77 24.89
CA GLY A 6 -27.45 22.41 25.01
C GLY A 6 -26.02 22.22 24.51
N THR A 7 -25.59 22.97 23.52
CA THR A 7 -24.28 22.80 22.86
C THR A 7 -23.12 23.42 23.64
N ASN A 8 -23.34 24.53 24.34
CA ASN A 8 -22.29 25.17 25.11
C ASN A 8 -21.87 24.40 26.38
N MET A 9 -22.75 23.55 26.92
CA MET A 9 -22.44 22.74 28.12
C MET A 9 -21.52 21.54 27.79
N GLY A 10 -21.70 20.94 26.61
CA GLY A 10 -20.85 19.82 26.16
C GLY A 10 -19.40 20.26 25.89
N ILE A 11 -19.22 21.40 25.24
CA ILE A 11 -17.89 21.94 24.88
C ILE A 11 -17.14 22.39 26.15
N SER A 12 -17.84 23.02 27.09
CA SER A 12 -17.26 23.40 28.38
C SER A 12 -16.80 22.21 29.22
N MET A 13 -17.53 21.10 29.18
CA MET A 13 -17.17 19.86 29.89
C MET A 13 -15.93 19.21 29.33
N ILE A 14 -15.84 19.12 27.98
CA ILE A 14 -14.69 18.58 27.27
C ILE A 14 -13.44 19.45 27.49
N LEU A 15 -13.58 20.78 27.47
CA LEU A 15 -12.47 21.70 27.73
C LEU A 15 -11.97 21.62 29.17
N ASN A 16 -12.86 21.38 30.14
CA ASN A 16 -12.48 21.22 31.53
C ASN A 16 -11.82 19.86 31.82
N GLU A 17 -12.25 18.79 31.20
CA GLU A 17 -11.55 17.50 31.28
C GLU A 17 -10.17 17.57 30.62
N PHE A 18 -10.04 18.27 29.49
CA PHE A 18 -8.76 18.47 28.81
C PHE A 18 -7.77 19.30 29.67
N LYS A 19 -8.23 20.37 30.29
CA LYS A 19 -7.41 21.16 31.22
C LYS A 19 -6.99 20.37 32.47
N SER A 20 -7.82 19.47 32.96
CA SER A 20 -7.49 18.55 34.07
C SER A 20 -6.47 17.49 33.65
N TYR A 21 -6.52 17.02 32.40
CA TYR A 21 -5.57 16.07 31.81
C TYR A 21 -4.18 16.70 31.63
N GLN A 22 -4.10 17.94 31.13
CA GLN A 22 -2.83 18.66 31.00
C GLN A 22 -2.14 18.92 32.37
N LYS A 23 -2.89 19.16 33.45
CA LYS A 23 -2.30 19.33 34.79
C LYS A 23 -1.72 18.05 35.39
N ARG A 24 -2.18 16.86 34.96
CA ARG A 24 -1.68 15.55 35.45
C ARG A 24 -0.49 14.98 34.69
N THR A 25 -0.12 15.54 33.52
CA THR A 25 0.91 14.99 32.63
C THR A 25 2.24 15.73 32.68
N PHE A 26 2.47 16.62 33.65
CA PHE A 26 3.70 17.43 33.72
C PHE A 26 4.88 16.77 34.45
N THR A 27 4.87 15.48 34.64
CA THR A 27 6.03 14.78 35.21
C THR A 27 6.22 13.45 34.47
N TYR A 28 6.97 13.43 33.37
CA TYR A 28 7.89 12.37 32.94
C TYR A 28 8.46 12.68 31.55
N GLN A 29 9.78 12.76 31.48
CA GLN A 29 10.60 12.94 30.28
C GLN A 29 10.48 11.75 29.33
N ILE A 30 9.94 11.94 28.12
CA ILE A 30 10.33 11.21 26.89
C ILE A 30 10.02 12.14 25.70
N VAL A 31 11.05 12.74 25.10
CA VAL A 31 10.93 13.97 24.30
C VAL A 31 10.83 13.73 22.78
N SER A 32 10.89 12.52 22.23
CA SER A 32 11.00 12.41 20.75
C SER A 32 9.77 11.89 19.98
N ASN A 33 8.86 11.13 20.62
CA ASN A 33 7.72 10.54 19.92
C ASN A 33 6.38 11.25 20.09
N ARG A 34 6.32 12.31 20.91
CA ARG A 34 5.08 13.06 21.22
C ARG A 34 4.74 14.17 20.23
N ILE A 35 5.68 14.63 19.42
CA ILE A 35 5.43 15.75 18.50
C ILE A 35 4.42 15.34 17.42
N LYS A 36 4.50 14.13 16.88
CA LYS A 36 3.54 13.65 15.86
C LYS A 36 2.11 13.50 16.39
N SER A 37 1.93 13.04 17.64
CA SER A 37 0.59 12.90 18.22
C SER A 37 -0.05 14.24 18.65
N TYR A 38 0.74 15.28 18.93
CA TYR A 38 0.24 16.62 19.18
C TYR A 38 -0.27 17.29 17.92
N HIS A 39 0.44 17.17 16.80
CA HIS A 39 -0.05 17.67 15.51
C HIS A 39 -1.36 16.98 15.07
N PHE A 40 -1.51 15.71 15.40
CA PHE A 40 -2.74 14.97 15.13
C PHE A 40 -3.93 15.49 15.95
N LEU A 41 -3.76 15.76 17.25
CA LEU A 41 -4.82 16.30 18.11
C LEU A 41 -5.14 17.78 17.76
N GLU A 42 -4.14 18.56 17.45
CA GLU A 42 -4.28 19.97 17.03
C GLU A 42 -4.98 20.07 15.67
N PHE A 43 -4.69 19.14 14.73
CA PHE A 43 -5.41 18.98 13.49
C PHE A 43 -6.90 18.69 13.72
N TYR A 44 -7.25 17.76 14.65
CA TYR A 44 -8.65 17.45 14.95
C TYR A 44 -9.38 18.57 15.72
N LEU A 45 -8.69 19.30 16.59
CA LEU A 45 -9.28 20.44 17.30
C LEU A 45 -9.52 21.61 16.37
N ASN A 46 -8.58 21.93 15.51
CA ASN A 46 -8.77 22.95 14.48
C ASN A 46 -9.87 22.54 13.48
N PHE A 47 -9.94 21.26 13.13
CA PHE A 47 -11.00 20.68 12.31
C PHE A 47 -12.40 20.81 12.96
N ALA A 48 -12.51 20.55 14.28
CA ALA A 48 -13.78 20.66 15.01
C ALA A 48 -14.25 22.13 15.18
N ILE A 49 -13.30 23.06 15.34
CA ILE A 49 -13.60 24.51 15.51
C ILE A 49 -13.92 25.17 14.16
N TYR A 50 -13.34 24.69 13.06
CA TYR A 50 -13.58 25.23 11.71
C TYR A 50 -14.97 24.86 11.16
N ASN A 51 -15.64 23.88 11.76
CA ASN A 51 -16.90 23.30 11.27
C ASN A 51 -18.18 24.10 11.55
N GLU A 52 -18.14 25.21 12.27
CA GLU A 52 -19.33 26.06 12.49
C GLU A 52 -19.63 27.07 11.36
N GLY A 53 -18.79 27.15 10.34
CA GLY A 53 -18.99 28.04 9.20
C GLY A 53 -18.54 27.41 7.87
N LYS A 54 -19.47 26.80 7.13
CA LYS A 54 -19.32 26.37 5.72
C LYS A 54 -17.98 25.71 5.39
N MET A 55 -17.82 24.43 5.70
CA MET A 55 -16.78 23.65 5.09
C MET A 55 -17.07 23.43 3.61
N LYS A 56 -16.29 24.05 2.76
CA LYS A 56 -15.94 23.45 1.48
C LYS A 56 -14.92 22.36 1.83
N ASN A 57 -15.32 21.09 1.73
CA ASN A 57 -14.43 19.94 1.86
C ASN A 57 -13.62 19.76 0.56
N ASP A 58 -13.14 20.85 -0.02
CA ASP A 58 -12.47 20.83 -1.32
C ASP A 58 -10.97 20.57 -1.08
N ILE A 59 -10.53 19.38 -1.48
CA ILE A 59 -9.11 19.01 -1.53
C ILE A 59 -8.68 19.10 -2.97
N TYR A 60 -7.78 20.02 -3.31
CA TYR A 60 -7.50 20.38 -4.70
C TYR A 60 -8.79 20.86 -5.37
N ASN A 61 -9.30 20.16 -6.39
CA ASN A 61 -10.57 20.44 -7.06
C ASN A 61 -11.65 19.40 -6.72
N PHE A 62 -11.47 18.64 -5.64
CA PHE A 62 -12.33 17.51 -5.28
C PHE A 62 -13.11 17.75 -4.01
N THR A 63 -14.28 17.14 -3.92
CA THR A 63 -15.00 16.99 -2.66
C THR A 63 -14.54 15.73 -1.95
N LEU A 64 -14.27 15.83 -0.66
CA LEU A 64 -14.02 14.69 0.23
C LEU A 64 -14.95 14.78 1.45
N LYS A 65 -15.77 13.77 1.67
CA LYS A 65 -16.60 13.66 2.86
C LYS A 65 -15.82 12.97 3.97
N LEU A 66 -15.46 13.74 4.98
CA LEU A 66 -14.79 13.20 6.17
C LEU A 66 -15.86 12.71 7.15
N ASP A 67 -15.97 11.40 7.27
CA ASP A 67 -16.83 10.73 8.26
C ASP A 67 -16.00 10.01 9.34
N TRP A 68 -16.67 9.51 10.38
CA TRP A 68 -16.02 8.78 11.46
C TRP A 68 -15.31 7.49 10.99
N LYS A 69 -15.74 6.88 9.89
CA LYS A 69 -15.11 5.71 9.29
C LYS A 69 -13.75 6.06 8.72
N LEU A 70 -13.69 7.13 7.93
CA LEU A 70 -12.46 7.60 7.29
C LEU A 70 -11.45 8.09 8.33
N ILE A 71 -11.93 8.83 9.35
CA ILE A 71 -11.13 9.27 10.50
C ILE A 71 -10.57 8.06 11.26
N GLY A 72 -11.40 7.05 11.50
CA GLY A 72 -10.97 5.82 12.17
C GLY A 72 -9.91 5.04 11.39
N LEU A 73 -10.00 5.01 10.05
CA LEU A 73 -8.98 4.38 9.19
C LEU A 73 -7.65 5.12 9.29
N LEU A 74 -7.65 6.45 9.16
CA LEU A 74 -6.45 7.28 9.30
C LEU A 74 -5.79 7.08 10.67
N SER A 75 -6.58 7.18 11.75
CA SER A 75 -6.09 6.99 13.11
C SER A 75 -5.43 5.63 13.33
N ASN A 76 -5.97 4.56 12.74
CA ASN A 76 -5.39 3.23 12.84
C ASN A 76 -4.05 3.12 12.09
N ILE A 77 -3.97 3.70 10.89
CA ILE A 77 -2.76 3.69 10.07
C ILE A 77 -1.66 4.48 10.77
N ASP A 78 -1.96 5.67 11.28
CA ASP A 78 -0.98 6.50 11.97
C ASP A 78 -0.52 5.90 13.31
N ARG A 79 -1.41 5.23 14.04
CA ARG A 79 -1.03 4.50 15.24
C ARG A 79 -0.03 3.39 14.96
N PHE A 80 -0.24 2.67 13.87
CA PHE A 80 0.72 1.66 13.42
C PHE A 80 2.05 2.31 13.07
N ASP A 81 2.05 3.38 12.25
CA ASP A 81 3.25 4.11 11.86
C ASP A 81 4.02 4.66 13.07
N ALA A 82 3.33 5.22 14.04
CA ALA A 82 3.93 5.73 15.28
C ALA A 82 4.68 4.65 16.08
N ASN A 83 4.25 3.39 15.98
CA ASN A 83 4.89 2.24 16.64
C ASN A 83 5.96 1.56 15.76
N TRP A 84 6.02 1.90 14.46
CA TRP A 84 6.86 1.21 13.50
C TRP A 84 8.34 1.21 13.88
N SER A 85 8.90 2.32 14.31
CA SER A 85 10.32 2.41 14.68
C SER A 85 10.72 1.49 15.84
N ALA A 86 9.78 1.13 16.72
CA ALA A 86 10.03 0.14 17.77
C ALA A 86 10.00 -1.29 17.21
N ILE A 87 9.08 -1.57 16.30
CA ILE A 87 8.97 -2.86 15.59
C ILE A 87 10.22 -3.07 14.73
N GLU A 88 10.61 -2.09 13.95
CA GLU A 88 11.77 -2.14 13.05
C GLU A 88 13.07 -2.45 13.80
N ARG A 89 13.29 -1.85 14.97
CA ARG A 89 14.47 -2.15 15.80
C ARG A 89 14.46 -3.58 16.35
N LYS A 90 13.28 -4.10 16.68
CA LYS A 90 13.13 -5.46 17.21
C LYS A 90 13.34 -6.52 16.11
N GLU A 91 12.81 -6.28 14.92
CA GLU A 91 12.68 -7.27 13.84
C GLU A 91 13.75 -7.14 12.74
N GLY A 92 14.82 -6.38 12.98
CA GLY A 92 15.81 -5.97 11.97
C GLY A 92 16.37 -7.08 11.07
N SER A 93 16.55 -8.30 11.59
CA SER A 93 17.05 -9.45 10.79
C SER A 93 16.00 -10.00 9.82
N SER A 94 14.72 -10.01 10.21
CA SER A 94 13.61 -10.49 9.39
C SER A 94 13.23 -9.49 8.29
N LEU A 95 13.48 -8.20 8.52
CA LEU A 95 13.07 -7.14 7.62
C LEU A 95 13.77 -7.18 6.26
N LYS A 96 15.04 -7.61 6.22
CA LYS A 96 15.77 -7.74 4.95
C LYS A 96 15.12 -8.77 4.02
N GLU A 97 14.72 -9.91 4.57
CA GLU A 97 14.03 -10.96 3.81
C GLU A 97 12.64 -10.48 3.37
N LEU A 98 11.89 -9.83 4.28
CA LEU A 98 10.58 -9.26 3.96
C LEU A 98 10.65 -8.20 2.87
N LYS A 99 11.69 -7.33 2.86
CA LYS A 99 11.92 -6.34 1.80
C LYS A 99 12.09 -7.02 0.45
N ASN A 100 12.90 -8.08 0.37
CA ASN A 100 13.10 -8.82 -0.88
C ASN A 100 11.80 -9.47 -1.37
N ILE A 101 11.04 -10.12 -0.47
CA ILE A 101 9.74 -10.72 -0.81
C ILE A 101 8.77 -9.65 -1.29
N ALA A 102 8.64 -8.55 -0.57
CA ALA A 102 7.76 -7.44 -0.92
C ALA A 102 8.12 -6.83 -2.28
N THR A 103 9.42 -6.72 -2.59
CA THR A 103 9.88 -6.23 -3.90
C THR A 103 9.40 -7.15 -5.03
N ILE A 104 9.57 -8.47 -4.91
CA ILE A 104 9.13 -9.43 -5.93
C ILE A 104 7.60 -9.39 -6.08
N GLU A 105 6.85 -9.44 -4.96
CA GLU A 105 5.39 -9.33 -4.95
C GLU A 105 4.92 -8.03 -5.62
N SER A 106 5.57 -6.88 -5.36
CA SER A 106 5.22 -5.58 -5.92
C SER A 106 5.47 -5.50 -7.42
N VAL A 107 6.64 -5.96 -7.87
CA VAL A 107 7.00 -6.03 -9.29
C VAL A 107 6.03 -6.91 -10.05
N GLY A 108 5.76 -8.12 -9.56
CA GLY A 108 4.85 -9.07 -10.18
C GLY A 108 3.42 -8.53 -10.25
N ALA A 109 2.87 -8.13 -9.10
CA ALA A 109 1.50 -7.65 -8.97
C ALA A 109 1.22 -6.41 -9.84
N SER A 110 2.11 -5.42 -9.82
CA SER A 110 1.91 -4.20 -10.60
C SER A 110 1.85 -4.47 -12.11
N ASN A 111 2.69 -5.37 -12.59
CA ASN A 111 2.69 -5.74 -14.02
C ASN A 111 1.46 -6.62 -14.36
N ARG A 112 1.04 -7.55 -13.49
CA ARG A 112 -0.18 -8.36 -13.70
C ARG A 112 -1.47 -7.55 -13.68
N ILE A 113 -1.53 -6.45 -12.93
CA ILE A 113 -2.65 -5.50 -13.02
C ILE A 113 -2.80 -4.99 -14.44
N GLU A 114 -1.71 -4.74 -15.15
CA GLU A 114 -1.69 -4.28 -16.56
C GLU A 114 -1.73 -5.42 -17.60
N GLY A 115 -1.84 -6.68 -17.17
CA GLY A 115 -2.05 -7.82 -18.05
C GLY A 115 -0.81 -8.66 -18.34
N ASN A 116 0.33 -8.39 -17.70
CA ASN A 116 1.50 -9.27 -17.68
C ASN A 116 1.14 -10.65 -17.10
N LYS A 117 1.81 -11.70 -17.50
CA LYS A 117 1.46 -13.08 -17.13
C LYS A 117 2.44 -13.74 -16.18
N MET A 118 3.55 -13.08 -15.86
CA MET A 118 4.60 -13.68 -15.01
C MET A 118 4.11 -13.85 -13.56
N SER A 119 4.32 -15.04 -13.03
CA SER A 119 4.17 -15.35 -11.61
C SER A 119 5.33 -14.75 -10.78
N ASP A 120 5.15 -14.62 -9.47
CA ASP A 120 6.20 -14.12 -8.58
C ASP A 120 7.46 -15.00 -8.61
N VAL A 121 7.32 -16.31 -8.85
CA VAL A 121 8.45 -17.24 -9.00
C VAL A 121 9.26 -16.94 -10.26
N GLU A 122 8.57 -16.64 -11.38
CA GLU A 122 9.22 -16.27 -12.65
C GLU A 122 9.87 -14.89 -12.54
N VAL A 123 9.23 -13.94 -11.87
CA VAL A 123 9.79 -12.59 -11.58
C VAL A 123 11.07 -12.73 -10.74
N ASP A 124 11.05 -13.50 -9.65
CA ASP A 124 12.22 -13.75 -8.81
C ASP A 124 13.38 -14.39 -9.58
N ALA A 125 13.07 -15.40 -10.40
CA ALA A 125 14.04 -16.06 -11.26
C ALA A 125 14.65 -15.10 -12.30
N LEU A 126 13.84 -14.26 -12.92
CA LEU A 126 14.29 -13.25 -13.90
C LEU A 126 15.23 -12.23 -13.24
N ILE A 127 14.86 -11.68 -12.08
CA ILE A 127 15.65 -10.66 -11.38
C ILE A 127 16.98 -11.25 -10.89
N LYS A 128 16.99 -12.46 -10.33
CA LYS A 128 18.21 -13.11 -9.85
C LYS A 128 19.20 -13.48 -10.95
N ASN A 129 18.70 -13.75 -12.16
CA ASN A 129 19.52 -14.15 -13.30
C ASN A 129 19.48 -13.11 -14.44
N LEU A 130 19.34 -11.82 -14.06
CA LEU A 130 19.13 -10.75 -15.02
C LEU A 130 20.27 -10.65 -16.02
N ASP A 131 19.93 -10.85 -17.29
CA ASP A 131 20.79 -10.60 -18.44
C ASP A 131 20.03 -9.71 -19.43
N ILE A 132 20.33 -8.41 -19.39
CA ILE A 132 19.65 -7.39 -20.19
C ILE A 132 19.69 -7.72 -21.70
N SER A 133 20.76 -8.38 -22.18
CA SER A 133 20.91 -8.73 -23.58
C SER A 133 19.89 -9.79 -24.07
N LYS A 134 19.23 -10.48 -23.13
CA LYS A 134 18.25 -11.53 -23.39
C LYS A 134 16.80 -11.12 -23.17
N LEU A 135 16.52 -9.86 -22.86
CA LEU A 135 15.18 -9.33 -22.70
C LEU A 135 14.47 -9.18 -24.05
N SER A 136 13.91 -10.25 -24.58
CA SER A 136 13.30 -10.29 -25.91
C SER A 136 11.77 -10.19 -25.90
N ASP A 137 11.12 -10.51 -24.80
CA ASP A 137 9.67 -10.46 -24.66
C ASP A 137 9.21 -9.25 -23.83
N ARG A 138 7.99 -8.81 -24.11
CA ARG A 138 7.39 -7.64 -23.47
C ARG A 138 7.24 -7.81 -21.96
N ASP A 139 6.80 -8.97 -21.51
CA ASP A 139 6.51 -9.23 -20.10
C ASP A 139 7.78 -9.09 -19.26
N SER A 140 8.90 -9.65 -19.72
CA SER A 140 10.20 -9.51 -19.08
C SER A 140 10.73 -8.06 -19.09
N GLN A 141 10.57 -7.35 -20.23
CA GLN A 141 10.96 -5.94 -20.36
C GLN A 141 10.23 -5.04 -19.36
N GLU A 142 8.92 -5.22 -19.22
CA GLU A 142 8.08 -4.47 -18.28
C GLU A 142 8.44 -4.76 -16.81
N VAL A 143 8.68 -6.02 -16.47
CA VAL A 143 9.09 -6.46 -15.13
C VAL A 143 10.42 -5.84 -14.74
N VAL A 144 11.43 -5.88 -15.61
CA VAL A 144 12.76 -5.32 -15.32
C VAL A 144 12.71 -3.80 -15.20
N GLY A 145 11.96 -3.11 -16.06
CA GLY A 145 11.78 -1.67 -15.98
C GLY A 145 11.10 -1.24 -14.66
N TYR A 146 10.07 -1.98 -14.23
CA TYR A 146 9.41 -1.71 -12.94
C TYR A 146 10.35 -1.97 -11.76
N PHE A 147 11.07 -3.09 -11.78
CA PHE A 147 12.04 -3.44 -10.75
C PHE A 147 13.11 -2.36 -10.59
N GLU A 148 13.71 -1.88 -11.69
CA GLU A 148 14.75 -0.83 -11.67
C GLU A 148 14.22 0.44 -10.97
N VAL A 149 13.00 0.88 -11.28
CA VAL A 149 12.43 2.08 -10.67
C VAL A 149 12.08 1.87 -9.20
N LEU A 150 11.51 0.71 -8.86
CA LEU A 150 11.18 0.40 -7.47
C LEU A 150 12.44 0.31 -6.59
N ASP A 151 13.53 -0.26 -7.11
CA ASP A 151 14.82 -0.34 -6.43
C ASP A 151 15.40 1.06 -6.19
N ILE A 152 15.41 1.93 -7.20
CA ILE A 152 15.83 3.33 -7.08
C ILE A 152 14.99 4.06 -6.01
N ILE A 153 13.66 3.88 -6.02
CA ILE A 153 12.78 4.48 -5.01
C ILE A 153 13.15 3.95 -3.63
N SER A 154 13.31 2.65 -3.49
CA SER A 154 13.59 2.00 -2.21
C SER A 154 14.92 2.46 -1.58
N GLU A 155 15.94 2.69 -2.39
CA GLU A 155 17.29 3.04 -1.92
C GLU A 155 17.52 4.55 -1.84
N SER A 156 16.80 5.35 -2.64
CA SER A 156 17.13 6.78 -2.84
C SER A 156 15.91 7.71 -2.77
N TYR A 157 14.78 7.30 -2.16
CA TYR A 157 13.58 8.14 -2.12
C TYR A 157 13.79 9.52 -1.49
N TYR A 158 14.77 9.69 -0.60
CA TYR A 158 15.12 10.98 -0.01
C TYR A 158 15.57 12.00 -1.05
N ASP A 159 16.36 11.55 -2.05
CA ASP A 159 16.96 12.40 -3.07
C ASP A 159 16.00 12.69 -4.23
N ILE A 160 14.95 11.90 -4.39
CA ILE A 160 13.94 12.09 -5.43
C ILE A 160 13.06 13.29 -5.07
N ILE A 161 13.11 14.35 -5.87
CA ILE A 161 12.26 15.54 -5.68
C ILE A 161 10.91 15.31 -6.35
N SER A 162 9.82 15.71 -5.69
CA SER A 162 8.46 15.58 -6.25
C SER A 162 8.22 16.68 -7.29
N THR A 163 8.71 16.47 -8.52
CA THR A 163 8.61 17.41 -9.64
C THR A 163 8.25 16.70 -10.94
N GLU A 164 7.73 17.45 -11.91
CA GLU A 164 7.45 16.92 -13.26
C GLU A 164 8.68 16.31 -13.92
N SER A 165 9.84 16.93 -13.78
CA SER A 165 11.11 16.43 -14.35
C SER A 165 11.47 15.06 -13.78
N GLN A 166 11.32 14.87 -12.47
CA GLN A 166 11.61 13.59 -11.83
C GLN A 166 10.63 12.50 -12.24
N ILE A 167 9.33 12.83 -12.36
CA ILE A 167 8.37 11.81 -12.81
C ILE A 167 8.60 11.40 -14.27
N LYS A 168 9.03 12.33 -15.12
CA LYS A 168 9.45 12.03 -16.50
C LYS A 168 10.68 11.13 -16.54
N ASP A 169 11.66 11.34 -15.65
CA ASP A 169 12.82 10.45 -15.52
C ASP A 169 12.42 9.06 -15.03
N LEU A 170 11.58 8.98 -13.99
CA LEU A 170 11.06 7.68 -13.52
C LEU A 170 10.28 6.94 -14.61
N HIS A 171 9.47 7.65 -15.39
CA HIS A 171 8.78 7.06 -16.53
C HIS A 171 9.75 6.59 -17.63
N ASN A 172 10.78 7.37 -17.94
CA ASN A 172 11.80 6.99 -18.92
C ASN A 172 12.52 5.70 -18.50
N ARG A 173 12.82 5.54 -17.20
CA ARG A 173 13.42 4.32 -16.64
C ARG A 173 12.45 3.15 -16.66
N LEU A 174 11.20 3.37 -16.26
CA LEU A 174 10.14 2.37 -16.30
C LEU A 174 9.97 1.75 -17.68
N MET A 175 10.06 2.57 -18.73
CA MET A 175 9.88 2.16 -20.12
C MET A 175 11.21 1.87 -20.84
N ARG A 176 12.32 1.80 -20.09
CA ARG A 176 13.67 1.75 -20.65
C ARG A 176 13.89 0.60 -21.60
N TYR A 177 13.37 -0.56 -21.25
CA TYR A 177 13.60 -1.82 -21.99
C TYR A 177 12.50 -2.11 -23.02
N SER A 178 11.46 -1.30 -23.09
CA SER A 178 10.38 -1.48 -24.07
C SER A 178 10.78 -0.93 -25.44
N ASP A 179 10.97 -1.80 -26.40
CA ASP A 179 11.36 -1.43 -27.76
C ASP A 179 10.27 -0.62 -28.49
N LYS A 180 9.01 -0.92 -28.21
CA LYS A 180 7.88 -0.25 -28.88
C LYS A 180 7.61 1.15 -28.33
N ASP A 181 8.05 1.46 -27.11
CA ASP A 181 7.73 2.69 -26.39
C ASP A 181 8.86 3.73 -26.47
N VAL A 182 9.92 3.46 -27.23
CA VAL A 182 11.13 4.31 -27.37
C VAL A 182 10.77 5.76 -27.74
N TRP A 183 9.74 5.97 -28.55
CA TRP A 183 9.36 7.28 -29.08
C TRP A 183 8.67 8.20 -28.08
N HIS A 184 8.08 7.66 -27.00
CA HIS A 184 7.35 8.48 -26.01
C HIS A 184 7.84 8.34 -24.56
N LYS A 185 8.80 7.43 -24.26
CA LYS A 185 9.30 7.26 -22.91
C LYS A 185 9.87 8.56 -22.35
N GLY A 186 9.47 8.89 -21.12
CA GLY A 186 9.91 10.11 -20.44
C GLY A 186 9.21 11.41 -20.90
N ASN A 187 8.31 11.32 -21.88
CA ASN A 187 7.58 12.48 -22.39
C ASN A 187 6.09 12.34 -22.16
N TYR A 188 5.41 13.47 -21.91
CA TYR A 188 3.96 13.48 -21.86
C TYR A 188 3.38 13.11 -23.22
N LYS A 189 2.16 12.60 -23.22
CA LYS A 189 1.46 12.10 -24.40
C LYS A 189 1.32 13.16 -25.50
N LEU A 190 1.57 12.74 -26.72
CA LEU A 190 1.38 13.55 -27.93
C LEU A 190 0.03 13.30 -28.59
N HIS A 191 -0.60 12.18 -28.27
CA HIS A 191 -1.91 11.80 -28.77
C HIS A 191 -2.88 11.57 -27.63
N ASN A 192 -4.14 11.99 -27.83
CA ASN A 192 -5.18 11.72 -26.86
C ASN A 192 -5.27 10.21 -26.62
N ASN A 193 -5.33 9.85 -25.36
CA ASN A 193 -5.58 8.48 -24.91
C ASN A 193 -6.90 8.43 -24.14
N MET A 194 -7.44 7.23 -24.02
CA MET A 194 -8.69 6.98 -23.32
C MET A 194 -8.58 5.67 -22.57
N VAL A 195 -9.29 5.57 -21.46
CA VAL A 195 -9.40 4.31 -20.75
C VAL A 195 -10.56 3.52 -21.35
N GLU A 196 -10.24 2.37 -21.93
CA GLU A 196 -11.20 1.46 -22.56
C GLU A 196 -11.41 0.20 -21.70
N ALA A 197 -12.63 -0.34 -21.69
CA ALA A 197 -12.86 -1.71 -21.26
C ALA A 197 -13.12 -2.59 -22.48
N SER A 198 -12.49 -3.76 -22.50
CA SER A 198 -12.80 -4.83 -23.42
C SER A 198 -13.80 -5.80 -22.77
N PHE A 199 -14.84 -6.12 -23.49
CA PHE A 199 -15.87 -7.06 -23.05
C PHE A 199 -15.64 -8.45 -23.68
N PRO A 200 -16.23 -9.52 -23.10
CA PRO A 200 -16.08 -10.88 -23.62
C PRO A 200 -16.54 -11.07 -25.07
N ASP A 201 -17.42 -10.21 -25.56
CA ASP A 201 -17.92 -10.19 -26.95
C ASP A 201 -16.95 -9.50 -27.94
N GLY A 202 -15.78 -9.04 -27.44
CA GLY A 202 -14.76 -8.32 -28.23
C GLY A 202 -15.06 -6.83 -28.39
N SER A 203 -16.18 -6.31 -27.90
CA SER A 203 -16.47 -4.88 -27.96
C SER A 203 -15.56 -4.10 -27.02
N ARG A 204 -15.25 -2.85 -27.39
CA ARG A 204 -14.51 -1.89 -26.56
C ARG A 204 -15.37 -0.66 -26.34
N HIS A 205 -15.49 -0.26 -25.10
CA HIS A 205 -16.20 0.96 -24.73
C HIS A 205 -15.25 1.90 -24.01
N ILE A 206 -15.29 3.18 -24.41
CA ILE A 206 -14.60 4.24 -23.70
C ILE A 206 -15.25 4.37 -22.33
N ILE A 207 -14.45 4.18 -21.28
CA ILE A 207 -14.90 4.29 -19.89
C ILE A 207 -14.65 5.68 -19.36
N PHE A 208 -13.51 6.25 -19.74
CA PHE A 208 -13.10 7.56 -19.27
C PHE A 208 -12.22 8.25 -20.33
N GLN A 209 -12.54 9.50 -20.61
CA GLN A 209 -11.74 10.36 -21.47
C GLN A 209 -10.76 11.14 -20.61
N THR A 210 -9.47 10.89 -20.79
CA THR A 210 -8.40 11.52 -20.04
C THR A 210 -8.20 12.97 -20.49
N THR A 211 -7.40 13.75 -19.75
CA THR A 211 -7.03 15.11 -20.17
C THR A 211 -6.43 15.11 -21.58
N GLU A 212 -6.76 16.10 -22.40
CA GLU A 212 -6.24 16.21 -23.77
C GLU A 212 -4.71 16.31 -23.82
N ALA A 213 -4.12 15.76 -24.88
CA ALA A 213 -2.69 15.78 -25.09
C ALA A 213 -2.15 17.22 -25.32
N GLY A 214 -0.86 17.42 -25.09
CA GLY A 214 -0.17 18.70 -25.23
C GLY A 214 -0.39 19.63 -24.02
N TYR A 215 -0.62 20.92 -24.27
CA TYR A 215 -0.69 21.94 -23.23
C TYR A 215 -1.68 21.63 -22.10
N PRO A 216 -2.90 21.11 -22.34
CA PRO A 216 -3.82 20.76 -21.24
C PRO A 216 -3.23 19.72 -20.27
N THR A 217 -2.52 18.71 -20.77
CA THR A 217 -1.83 17.71 -19.94
C THR A 217 -0.66 18.35 -19.16
N GLU A 218 0.14 19.19 -19.80
CA GLU A 218 1.26 19.89 -19.16
C GLU A 218 0.78 20.81 -18.05
N ASP A 219 -0.28 21.58 -18.30
CA ASP A 219 -0.84 22.50 -17.33
C ASP A 219 -1.46 21.76 -16.14
N ALA A 220 -2.22 20.70 -16.39
CA ALA A 220 -2.82 19.88 -15.34
C ALA A 220 -1.73 19.23 -14.45
N MET A 221 -0.64 18.73 -15.03
CA MET A 221 0.46 18.15 -14.27
C MET A 221 1.22 19.19 -13.45
N ARG A 222 1.46 20.40 -14.01
CA ARG A 222 2.06 21.51 -13.27
C ARG A 222 1.24 21.88 -12.05
N ASN A 223 -0.06 22.08 -12.23
CA ASN A 223 -0.99 22.44 -11.17
C ASN A 223 -1.06 21.34 -10.08
N LEU A 224 -1.05 20.07 -10.47
CA LEU A 224 -1.05 18.94 -9.54
C LEU A 224 0.22 18.90 -8.67
N PHE A 225 1.40 19.11 -9.26
CA PHE A 225 2.66 19.16 -8.51
C PHE A 225 2.77 20.41 -7.65
N GLU A 226 2.32 21.55 -8.12
CA GLU A 226 2.28 22.79 -7.34
C GLU A 226 1.41 22.62 -6.10
N TRP A 227 0.16 22.13 -6.27
CA TRP A 227 -0.70 21.81 -5.15
C TRP A 227 -0.06 20.82 -4.18
N TYR A 228 0.46 19.70 -4.67
CA TYR A 228 1.06 18.68 -3.79
C TYR A 228 2.22 19.24 -2.96
N ASN A 229 3.04 20.11 -3.52
CA ASN A 229 4.20 20.68 -2.85
C ASN A 229 3.84 21.83 -1.89
N THR A 230 2.78 22.57 -2.16
CA THR A 230 2.38 23.75 -1.36
C THR A 230 1.34 23.42 -0.29
N GLU A 231 0.50 22.40 -0.51
CA GLU A 231 -0.55 21.98 0.44
C GLU A 231 0.07 21.43 1.74
N LYS A 232 -0.32 22.01 2.89
CA LYS A 232 0.20 21.65 4.23
C LYS A 232 -0.88 21.24 5.23
N GLU A 233 -2.13 21.57 4.94
CA GLU A 233 -3.26 21.35 5.88
C GLU A 233 -3.89 19.97 5.70
N VAL A 234 -3.83 19.42 4.48
CA VAL A 234 -4.38 18.09 4.18
C VAL A 234 -3.47 16.99 4.72
N HIS A 235 -4.07 16.03 5.42
CA HIS A 235 -3.35 14.86 5.94
C HIS A 235 -2.55 14.15 4.82
N SER A 236 -1.29 13.80 5.09
CA SER A 236 -0.35 13.28 4.08
C SER A 236 -0.89 12.10 3.27
N ILE A 237 -1.53 11.12 3.90
CA ILE A 237 -2.09 9.96 3.19
C ILE A 237 -3.27 10.37 2.28
N ILE A 238 -4.13 11.27 2.74
CA ILE A 238 -5.23 11.79 1.91
C ILE A 238 -4.67 12.56 0.72
N LYS A 239 -3.66 13.39 0.95
CA LYS A 239 -2.97 14.14 -0.10
C LYS A 239 -2.32 13.22 -1.13
N ILE A 240 -1.69 12.12 -0.69
CA ILE A 240 -1.13 11.10 -1.58
C ILE A 240 -2.24 10.42 -2.39
N ALA A 241 -3.33 10.00 -1.74
CA ALA A 241 -4.44 9.35 -2.42
C ALA A 241 -5.09 10.25 -3.48
N ALA A 242 -5.27 11.55 -3.16
CA ALA A 242 -5.80 12.55 -4.09
C ALA A 242 -4.83 12.83 -5.26
N PHE A 243 -3.52 12.91 -4.98
CA PHE A 243 -2.49 13.04 -6.01
C PHE A 243 -2.51 11.87 -7.00
N VAL A 244 -2.56 10.64 -6.48
CA VAL A 244 -2.59 9.42 -7.31
C VAL A 244 -3.87 9.36 -8.14
N TYR A 245 -5.02 9.75 -7.56
CA TYR A 245 -6.29 9.85 -8.28
C TYR A 245 -6.20 10.79 -9.47
N GLU A 246 -5.73 12.02 -9.22
CA GLU A 246 -5.62 13.03 -10.28
C GLU A 246 -4.60 12.64 -11.34
N PHE A 247 -3.45 12.10 -10.94
CA PHE A 247 -2.47 11.56 -11.87
C PHE A 247 -3.07 10.52 -12.83
N LEU A 248 -3.87 9.59 -12.28
CA LEU A 248 -4.57 8.58 -13.09
C LEU A 248 -5.67 9.19 -13.97
N SER A 249 -6.28 10.29 -13.56
CA SER A 249 -7.31 11.00 -14.32
C SER A 249 -6.72 11.86 -15.44
N ILE A 250 -5.62 12.54 -15.19
CA ILE A 250 -4.86 13.27 -16.24
C ILE A 250 -4.30 12.27 -17.24
N HIS A 251 -3.79 11.13 -16.77
CA HIS A 251 -3.19 10.07 -17.58
C HIS A 251 -2.10 10.59 -18.51
N PRO A 252 -1.02 11.20 -17.94
CA PRO A 252 -0.16 12.11 -18.69
C PRO A 252 0.76 11.44 -19.71
N PHE A 253 1.01 10.15 -19.63
CA PHE A 253 1.89 9.43 -20.56
C PHE A 253 1.09 8.60 -21.55
N GLN A 254 1.71 8.21 -22.65
CA GLN A 254 1.06 7.40 -23.67
C GLN A 254 0.78 5.96 -23.20
N ASP A 255 1.68 5.38 -22.40
CA ASP A 255 1.56 4.08 -21.69
C ASP A 255 2.24 4.19 -20.32
N GLY A 256 2.08 3.19 -19.45
CA GLY A 256 2.78 3.09 -18.18
C GLY A 256 2.19 3.91 -17.02
N ASN A 257 1.08 4.64 -17.21
CA ASN A 257 0.51 5.49 -16.17
C ASN A 257 0.08 4.70 -14.92
N GLY A 258 -0.53 3.54 -15.09
CA GLY A 258 -0.96 2.70 -13.96
C GLY A 258 0.24 2.18 -13.15
N ARG A 259 1.28 1.68 -13.80
CA ARG A 259 2.52 1.24 -13.14
C ARG A 259 3.21 2.38 -12.42
N LEU A 260 3.33 3.53 -13.08
CA LEU A 260 3.97 4.71 -12.49
C LEU A 260 3.17 5.27 -11.32
N SER A 261 1.83 5.26 -11.36
CA SER A 261 0.99 5.72 -10.25
C SER A 261 1.20 4.87 -8.98
N ARG A 262 1.41 3.57 -9.11
CA ARG A 262 1.71 2.68 -7.99
C ARG A 262 3.12 2.91 -7.44
N LEU A 263 4.12 3.07 -8.31
CA LEU A 263 5.47 3.50 -7.90
C LEU A 263 5.47 4.86 -7.19
N MET A 264 4.68 5.81 -7.68
CA MET A 264 4.50 7.12 -7.02
C MET A 264 3.82 6.98 -5.67
N SER A 265 2.86 6.07 -5.50
CA SER A 265 2.23 5.80 -4.20
C SER A 265 3.29 5.37 -3.18
N THR A 266 4.15 4.42 -3.52
CA THR A 266 5.25 3.96 -2.67
C THR A 266 6.25 5.08 -2.40
N LEU A 267 6.69 5.82 -3.41
CA LEU A 267 7.61 6.96 -3.26
C LEU A 267 7.04 8.02 -2.30
N LEU A 268 5.80 8.45 -2.51
CA LEU A 268 5.19 9.50 -1.71
C LEU A 268 4.91 9.05 -0.27
N LEU A 269 4.56 7.78 -0.05
CA LEU A 269 4.44 7.20 1.28
C LEU A 269 5.79 7.23 2.02
N LEU A 270 6.87 6.78 1.39
CA LEU A 270 8.23 6.81 1.95
C LEU A 270 8.67 8.24 2.29
N LYS A 271 8.46 9.19 1.37
CA LYS A 271 8.80 10.62 1.59
C LYS A 271 8.02 11.26 2.75
N ASN A 272 6.87 10.72 3.10
CA ASN A 272 6.07 11.17 4.23
C ASN A 272 6.30 10.34 5.51
N GLY A 273 7.31 9.44 5.51
CA GLY A 273 7.77 8.71 6.69
C GLY A 273 7.10 7.36 6.93
N TYR A 274 6.23 6.89 6.04
CA TYR A 274 5.60 5.57 6.14
C TYR A 274 6.57 4.47 5.69
N ASN A 275 7.70 4.33 6.40
CA ASN A 275 8.83 3.47 6.00
C ASN A 275 8.49 1.97 5.98
N TRP A 276 7.48 1.55 6.71
CA TRP A 276 7.00 0.16 6.75
C TRP A 276 6.51 -0.36 5.39
N ILE A 277 6.16 0.54 4.46
CA ILE A 277 5.66 0.16 3.13
C ILE A 277 6.69 -0.65 2.31
N GLN A 278 7.98 -0.55 2.61
CA GLN A 278 9.04 -1.30 1.95
C GLN A 278 9.02 -2.81 2.24
N TYR A 279 8.34 -3.23 3.30
CA TYR A 279 8.37 -4.59 3.81
C TYR A 279 7.09 -5.39 3.49
N VAL A 280 6.19 -4.77 2.71
CA VAL A 280 4.93 -5.38 2.28
C VAL A 280 4.48 -4.80 0.93
N SER A 281 3.92 -5.62 0.06
CA SER A 281 3.47 -5.16 -1.26
C SER A 281 2.10 -4.49 -1.21
N PHE A 282 2.08 -3.19 -1.49
CA PHE A 282 0.85 -2.42 -1.70
C PHE A 282 0.17 -2.81 -3.03
N GLU A 283 0.96 -3.09 -4.05
CA GLU A 283 0.52 -3.50 -5.37
C GLU A 283 -0.18 -4.86 -5.35
N HIS A 284 0.30 -5.80 -4.54
CA HIS A 284 -0.34 -7.11 -4.37
C HIS A 284 -1.74 -6.96 -3.74
N GLU A 285 -1.91 -6.08 -2.77
CA GLU A 285 -3.24 -5.78 -2.20
C GLU A 285 -4.16 -5.13 -3.22
N ILE A 286 -3.67 -4.23 -4.08
CA ILE A 286 -4.43 -3.67 -5.19
C ILE A 286 -4.80 -4.75 -6.20
N GLU A 287 -3.86 -5.64 -6.58
CA GLU A 287 -4.11 -6.76 -7.49
C GLU A 287 -5.24 -7.65 -6.97
N ARG A 288 -5.18 -8.03 -5.71
CA ARG A 288 -6.21 -8.84 -5.03
C ARG A 288 -7.59 -8.19 -5.07
N ARG A 289 -7.64 -6.86 -5.07
CA ARG A 289 -8.86 -6.04 -5.12
C ARG A 289 -9.02 -5.31 -6.46
N LYS A 290 -8.49 -5.85 -7.55
CA LYS A 290 -8.40 -5.19 -8.87
C LYS A 290 -9.77 -4.67 -9.36
N SER A 291 -10.83 -5.46 -9.20
CA SER A 291 -12.18 -5.04 -9.61
C SER A 291 -12.66 -3.81 -8.84
N GLU A 292 -12.45 -3.79 -7.53
CA GLU A 292 -12.84 -2.67 -6.66
C GLU A 292 -11.99 -1.42 -6.94
N TYR A 293 -10.69 -1.60 -7.17
CA TYR A 293 -9.77 -0.54 -7.58
C TYR A 293 -10.29 0.21 -8.82
N TYR A 294 -10.60 -0.51 -9.88
CA TYR A 294 -11.11 0.13 -11.10
C TYR A 294 -12.54 0.65 -10.93
N GLN A 295 -13.38 -0.01 -10.16
CA GLN A 295 -14.74 0.44 -9.90
C GLN A 295 -14.75 1.78 -9.15
N THR A 296 -13.99 1.91 -8.07
CA THR A 296 -13.93 3.14 -7.27
C THR A 296 -13.33 4.28 -8.07
N LEU A 297 -12.23 4.03 -8.81
CA LEU A 297 -11.62 5.02 -9.68
C LEU A 297 -12.63 5.58 -10.70
N ARG A 298 -13.30 4.68 -11.43
CA ARG A 298 -14.28 5.04 -12.46
C ARG A 298 -15.49 5.77 -11.90
N SER A 299 -16.01 5.32 -10.74
CA SER A 299 -17.17 5.96 -10.11
C SER A 299 -16.88 7.41 -9.74
N CYS A 300 -15.68 7.71 -9.27
CA CYS A 300 -15.25 9.08 -9.00
C CYS A 300 -15.04 9.86 -10.30
N GLN A 301 -14.34 9.30 -11.28
CA GLN A 301 -14.06 9.94 -12.57
C GLN A 301 -15.33 10.27 -13.38
N ALA A 302 -16.41 9.50 -13.23
CA ALA A 302 -17.68 9.76 -13.90
C ALA A 302 -18.36 11.07 -13.45
N MET A 303 -17.94 11.63 -12.31
CA MET A 303 -18.47 12.89 -11.78
C MET A 303 -17.64 14.12 -12.18
N ARG A 304 -16.62 13.96 -13.03
CA ARG A 304 -15.73 15.04 -13.46
C ARG A 304 -16.43 16.05 -14.35
N PRO A 305 -16.20 17.35 -14.19
CA PRO A 305 -15.47 18.01 -13.09
C PRO A 305 -16.32 18.16 -11.81
N GLY A 306 -15.64 18.18 -10.65
CA GLY A 306 -16.31 18.35 -9.34
C GLY A 306 -16.56 17.01 -8.64
N GLU A 307 -15.63 16.10 -8.82
CA GLU A 307 -15.68 14.74 -8.28
C GLU A 307 -15.72 14.69 -6.75
N ASP A 308 -16.55 13.77 -6.23
CA ASP A 308 -16.43 13.28 -4.85
C ASP A 308 -15.50 12.06 -4.85
N ILE A 309 -14.29 12.24 -4.33
CA ILE A 309 -13.27 11.18 -4.28
C ILE A 309 -13.28 10.36 -3.00
N THR A 310 -14.33 10.47 -2.19
CA THR A 310 -14.42 9.78 -0.89
C THR A 310 -14.24 8.26 -1.03
N GLN A 311 -14.90 7.64 -2.02
CA GLN A 311 -14.79 6.19 -2.24
C GLN A 311 -13.36 5.77 -2.63
N TRP A 312 -12.68 6.58 -3.43
CA TRP A 312 -11.28 6.33 -3.80
C TRP A 312 -10.36 6.43 -2.59
N VAL A 313 -10.49 7.48 -1.79
CA VAL A 313 -9.69 7.66 -0.57
C VAL A 313 -9.94 6.53 0.42
N GLU A 314 -11.20 6.15 0.64
CA GLU A 314 -11.54 4.99 1.47
C GLU A 314 -10.90 3.69 0.97
N PHE A 315 -10.92 3.44 -0.33
CA PHE A 315 -10.27 2.27 -0.94
C PHE A 315 -8.78 2.29 -0.65
N PHE A 316 -8.10 3.42 -0.90
CA PHE A 316 -6.67 3.59 -0.68
C PHE A 316 -6.28 3.33 0.78
N LEU A 317 -7.01 3.92 1.73
CA LEU A 317 -6.80 3.72 3.17
C LEU A 317 -7.04 2.27 3.60
N ASN A 318 -8.08 1.63 3.09
CA ASN A 318 -8.33 0.21 3.38
C ASN A 318 -7.20 -0.69 2.86
N CYS A 319 -6.64 -0.40 1.69
CA CYS A 319 -5.46 -1.12 1.21
C CYS A 319 -4.27 -0.93 2.17
N LEU A 320 -3.98 0.29 2.61
CA LEU A 320 -2.90 0.55 3.58
C LEU A 320 -3.12 -0.18 4.90
N LYS A 321 -4.32 -0.15 5.47
CA LYS A 321 -4.67 -0.90 6.68
C LYS A 321 -4.45 -2.40 6.51
N ASN A 322 -4.86 -2.96 5.37
CA ASN A 322 -4.74 -4.40 5.10
C ASN A 322 -3.27 -4.83 4.97
N VAL A 323 -2.44 -4.03 4.29
CA VAL A 323 -1.01 -4.35 4.18
C VAL A 323 -0.27 -4.20 5.51
N GLN A 324 -0.69 -3.28 6.40
CA GLN A 324 -0.17 -3.22 7.77
C GLN A 324 -0.49 -4.50 8.56
N ALA A 325 -1.72 -4.99 8.48
CA ALA A 325 -2.12 -6.24 9.12
C ALA A 325 -1.34 -7.44 8.53
N LEU A 326 -1.16 -7.47 7.21
CA LEU A 326 -0.37 -8.50 6.54
C LEU A 326 1.10 -8.47 6.97
N LEU A 327 1.70 -7.28 7.11
CA LEU A 327 3.07 -7.10 7.58
C LEU A 327 3.24 -7.65 9.00
N MET A 328 2.34 -7.33 9.92
CA MET A 328 2.37 -7.88 11.28
C MET A 328 2.30 -9.41 11.27
N ASN A 329 1.39 -9.99 10.50
CA ASN A 329 1.29 -11.43 10.36
C ASN A 329 2.59 -12.08 9.79
N LYS A 330 3.26 -11.41 8.84
CA LYS A 330 4.55 -11.88 8.30
C LYS A 330 5.65 -11.80 9.37
N LEU A 331 5.69 -10.74 10.17
CA LEU A 331 6.66 -10.57 11.26
C LEU A 331 6.47 -11.59 12.38
N ASP A 332 5.23 -11.80 12.81
CA ASP A 332 4.90 -12.81 13.84
C ASP A 332 5.36 -14.20 13.40
N ARG A 333 5.15 -14.55 12.12
CA ARG A 333 5.64 -15.82 11.55
C ARG A 333 7.16 -15.91 11.51
N SER A 334 7.82 -14.86 11.05
CA SER A 334 9.29 -14.83 11.03
C SER A 334 9.86 -15.00 12.44
N GLY A 335 9.26 -14.36 13.44
CA GLY A 335 9.64 -14.53 14.85
C GLY A 335 9.47 -15.97 15.34
N ILE A 336 8.37 -16.64 14.95
CA ILE A 336 8.15 -18.06 15.25
C ILE A 336 9.19 -18.94 14.54
N GLU A 337 9.40 -18.72 13.24
CA GLU A 337 10.35 -19.52 12.43
C GLU A 337 11.79 -19.44 12.95
N MET A 338 12.22 -18.28 13.45
CA MET A 338 13.54 -18.09 14.06
C MET A 338 13.73 -18.85 15.38
N GLN A 339 12.64 -19.20 16.09
CA GLN A 339 12.67 -19.96 17.33
C GLN A 339 12.60 -21.47 17.10
N LEU A 340 12.38 -21.90 15.86
CA LEU A 340 12.27 -23.30 15.49
C LEU A 340 13.59 -23.83 14.92
N SER A 341 13.92 -25.07 15.24
CA SER A 341 14.99 -25.78 14.54
C SER A 341 14.65 -25.95 13.05
N ALA A 342 15.66 -26.16 12.20
CA ALA A 342 15.45 -26.32 10.76
C ALA A 342 14.41 -27.40 10.40
N ARG A 343 14.36 -28.51 11.16
CA ARG A 343 13.35 -29.56 10.93
C ARG A 343 11.96 -29.19 11.42
N GLU A 344 11.85 -28.53 12.58
CA GLU A 344 10.57 -28.01 13.08
C GLU A 344 10.00 -26.99 12.09
N ASN A 345 10.84 -26.07 11.59
CA ASN A 345 10.43 -25.05 10.62
C ASN A 345 9.95 -25.67 9.29
N THR A 346 10.63 -26.69 8.78
CA THR A 346 10.19 -27.40 7.56
C THR A 346 8.81 -28.04 7.74
N ILE A 347 8.56 -28.67 8.90
CA ILE A 347 7.25 -29.28 9.22
C ILE A 347 6.20 -28.18 9.43
N TYR A 348 6.51 -27.12 10.14
CA TYR A 348 5.63 -25.97 10.39
C TYR A 348 5.18 -25.32 9.07
N LYS A 349 6.11 -25.03 8.16
CA LYS A 349 5.83 -24.50 6.81
C LYS A 349 4.93 -25.44 6.00
N LEU A 350 5.14 -26.74 6.07
CA LEU A 350 4.31 -27.72 5.37
C LEU A 350 2.88 -27.74 5.92
N ILE A 351 2.69 -27.69 7.25
CA ILE A 351 1.36 -27.60 7.88
C ILE A 351 0.65 -26.30 7.48
N HIS A 352 1.39 -25.18 7.43
CA HIS A 352 0.84 -23.89 7.00
C HIS A 352 0.32 -23.93 5.56
N ASN A 353 1.12 -24.47 4.64
CA ASN A 353 0.77 -24.57 3.22
C ASN A 353 -0.30 -25.64 2.94
N ARG A 354 -0.54 -26.55 3.89
CA ARG A 354 -1.54 -27.64 3.80
C ARG A 354 -2.23 -27.84 5.14
N PRO A 355 -3.21 -27.01 5.47
CA PRO A 355 -4.02 -27.20 6.66
C PRO A 355 -4.70 -28.60 6.67
N ASN A 356 -4.85 -29.17 7.85
CA ASN A 356 -5.44 -30.48 8.06
C ASN A 356 -4.62 -31.67 7.52
N ILE A 357 -3.30 -31.49 7.36
CA ILE A 357 -2.39 -32.58 6.96
C ILE A 357 -2.19 -33.58 8.09
N GLN A 358 -2.05 -34.87 7.74
CA GLN A 358 -1.79 -35.95 8.69
C GLN A 358 -0.30 -36.22 8.88
N SER A 359 0.08 -36.75 10.05
CA SER A 359 1.50 -37.06 10.35
C SER A 359 2.16 -38.01 9.37
N GLY A 360 1.40 -38.96 8.82
CA GLY A 360 1.87 -39.90 7.78
C GLY A 360 2.17 -39.21 6.46
N GLU A 361 1.35 -38.24 6.06
CA GLU A 361 1.56 -37.45 4.85
C GLU A 361 2.78 -36.52 4.99
N ILE A 362 2.95 -35.92 6.19
CA ILE A 362 4.15 -35.12 6.50
C ILE A 362 5.41 -35.98 6.35
N ALA A 363 5.41 -37.17 6.95
CA ALA A 363 6.53 -38.12 6.89
C ALA A 363 6.87 -38.49 5.45
N ALA A 364 5.87 -38.81 4.64
CA ALA A 364 6.04 -39.18 3.24
C ALA A 364 6.57 -38.04 2.39
N LYS A 365 6.00 -36.81 2.55
CA LYS A 365 6.40 -35.65 1.74
C LYS A 365 7.79 -35.13 2.02
N LEU A 366 8.19 -35.16 3.29
CA LEU A 366 9.49 -34.62 3.72
C LEU A 366 10.56 -35.67 3.82
N ALA A 367 10.24 -36.94 3.54
CA ALA A 367 11.13 -38.10 3.71
C ALA A 367 11.74 -38.17 5.13
N ILE A 368 10.93 -37.82 6.16
CA ILE A 368 11.31 -37.83 7.57
C ILE A 368 10.67 -39.06 8.24
N PRO A 369 11.40 -39.85 9.06
CA PRO A 369 10.80 -40.95 9.79
C PRO A 369 9.58 -40.54 10.63
N LEU A 370 8.49 -41.29 10.55
CA LEU A 370 7.23 -40.98 11.24
C LEU A 370 7.37 -40.77 12.76
N PRO A 371 8.21 -41.51 13.50
CA PRO A 371 8.46 -41.23 14.92
C PRO A 371 9.02 -39.82 15.15
N THR A 372 9.97 -39.38 14.29
CA THR A 372 10.57 -38.06 14.36
C THR A 372 9.51 -36.97 14.08
N VAL A 373 8.67 -37.16 13.05
CA VAL A 373 7.54 -36.23 12.75
C VAL A 373 6.62 -36.13 13.95
N LYS A 374 6.21 -37.27 14.55
CA LYS A 374 5.33 -37.27 15.73
C LYS A 374 5.92 -36.53 16.93
N ARG A 375 7.21 -36.67 17.18
CA ARG A 375 7.91 -35.96 18.26
C ARG A 375 7.87 -34.45 17.98
N ILE A 376 8.24 -34.02 16.77
CA ILE A 376 8.21 -32.61 16.39
C ILE A 376 6.80 -32.04 16.46
N LEU A 377 5.79 -32.79 16.04
CA LEU A 377 4.40 -32.36 16.16
C LEU A 377 3.96 -32.20 17.63
N ALA A 378 4.47 -33.03 18.53
CA ALA A 378 4.22 -32.88 19.97
C ALA A 378 4.90 -31.61 20.51
N ASP A 379 6.15 -31.36 20.13
CA ASP A 379 6.90 -30.14 20.51
C ASP A 379 6.19 -28.87 19.99
N LEU A 380 5.69 -28.88 18.74
CA LEU A 380 4.93 -27.77 18.17
C LEU A 380 3.56 -27.54 18.82
N LEU A 381 2.89 -28.62 19.28
CA LEU A 381 1.66 -28.54 20.06
C LEU A 381 1.90 -27.96 21.44
N GLU A 382 2.98 -28.37 22.12
CA GLU A 382 3.38 -27.86 23.43
C GLU A 382 3.74 -26.35 23.35
N LYS A 383 4.39 -25.93 22.26
CA LYS A 383 4.64 -24.51 21.94
C LYS A 383 3.38 -23.75 21.51
N GLU A 384 2.24 -24.39 21.47
CA GLU A 384 0.95 -23.83 21.01
C GLU A 384 0.95 -23.23 19.60
N LEU A 385 1.88 -23.65 18.73
CA LEU A 385 2.02 -23.15 17.37
C LEU A 385 1.08 -23.82 16.38
N ILE A 386 0.64 -25.06 16.69
CA ILE A 386 -0.32 -25.84 15.89
C ILE A 386 -1.42 -26.38 16.77
N ILE A 387 -2.52 -26.73 16.14
CA ILE A 387 -3.62 -27.46 16.78
C ILE A 387 -3.86 -28.78 16.05
N LYS A 388 -4.33 -29.79 16.79
CA LYS A 388 -4.76 -31.08 16.25
C LYS A 388 -6.28 -31.15 16.19
N THR A 389 -6.82 -31.71 15.12
CA THR A 389 -8.25 -31.98 14.93
C THR A 389 -8.46 -33.45 14.61
N GLY A 390 -9.62 -33.97 14.92
CA GLY A 390 -9.98 -35.38 14.71
C GLY A 390 -9.55 -36.31 15.85
N SER A 391 -9.77 -37.61 15.67
CA SER A 391 -9.44 -38.65 16.65
C SER A 391 -8.90 -39.91 15.97
N GLY A 392 -8.12 -40.71 16.71
CA GLY A 392 -7.58 -41.99 16.23
C GLY A 392 -6.72 -41.83 14.97
N ARG A 393 -7.07 -42.58 13.91
CA ARG A 393 -6.33 -42.52 12.62
C ARG A 393 -6.63 -41.26 11.78
N GLY A 394 -7.68 -40.51 12.15
CA GLY A 394 -8.09 -39.28 11.45
C GLY A 394 -7.50 -38.00 12.03
N ILE A 395 -6.48 -38.06 12.88
CA ILE A 395 -5.83 -36.86 13.44
C ILE A 395 -5.09 -36.12 12.35
N SER A 396 -5.40 -34.84 12.22
CA SER A 396 -4.75 -33.89 11.33
C SER A 396 -4.29 -32.63 12.09
N TYR A 397 -3.42 -31.87 11.49
CA TYR A 397 -2.76 -30.71 12.09
C TYR A 397 -2.94 -29.47 11.24
N GLN A 398 -3.16 -28.34 11.90
CA GLN A 398 -3.20 -27.02 11.26
C GLN A 398 -2.57 -25.97 12.18
N ILE A 399 -2.21 -24.82 11.64
CA ILE A 399 -1.69 -23.71 12.43
C ILE A 399 -2.79 -23.22 13.38
N LYS A 400 -2.39 -22.79 14.58
CA LYS A 400 -3.30 -22.25 15.60
C LYS A 400 -3.89 -20.88 15.19
#